data_ae8a2f7a00ab63a05d0a9ffa9d6eddb9
#
_entry.id   ae8a2f7a00ab63a05d0a9ffa9d6eddb9
#
_cell.length_a   1.000
_cell.length_b   1.000
_cell.length_c   1.000
_cell.angle_alpha   90.00
_cell.angle_beta   90.00
_cell.angle_gamma   90.00
#
_symmetry.space_group_name_H-M   'P 1'
#
loop_
_entity.id
_entity.type
_entity.pdbx_description
1 polymer ?
#
loop_
_entity_poly.entity_id
_entity_poly.type
_entity_poly.pdbx_seq_one_letter_code
_entity_poly.pdbx_strand_id
1 'polypeptide(L)'
;LSKQKKNSRRHSRIRFPFPALNIGNIIFGALFFYMAVSLFFYLTADHIKSFQVVQGTLSRNDTYTAFAMRTESVQLSSGSGYVQFYTPNASKISRGSAVYGISATENADTSGISADAATGTSLRSSLARFSSDYDSSSFSGIYQLKTELSAKLLAAAAENGDSSSQTIFYADQDGVVVYGSDGYESYTEDSLTPELFSTKASVVSFDSGAQTEPGNAVYRLVTDEQWEIAVPVTNKQVVTLSNFSTIKVKFLKDGKTQTGTLNLKSINDQNYAVISFTSGMIRYAEDRFLQ
;
A
#
# COMPACT_ATOMS: atom_id res chain seq x y z
N LEU A 1 -71.18 -69.50 -28.30
CA LEU A 1 -70.13 -70.45 -28.00
C LEU A 1 -68.78 -69.86 -28.47
N SER A 2 -68.07 -69.14 -27.54
CA SER A 2 -66.76 -68.53 -27.81
C SER A 2 -65.72 -69.12 -26.84
N LYS A 3 -64.76 -69.85 -27.39
CA LYS A 3 -63.69 -70.44 -26.71
C LYS A 3 -62.59 -69.35 -26.40
N GLN A 4 -62.34 -68.99 -25.13
CA GLN A 4 -61.22 -68.21 -24.74
C GLN A 4 -59.94 -68.99 -24.90
N LYS A 5 -58.94 -68.37 -25.56
CA LYS A 5 -57.61 -68.88 -25.76
C LYS A 5 -56.72 -68.33 -24.68
N LYS A 6 -56.28 -69.21 -23.75
CA LYS A 6 -55.41 -68.86 -22.60
C LYS A 6 -53.97 -68.65 -23.08
N ASN A 7 -53.50 -67.45 -23.08
CA ASN A 7 -52.11 -67.10 -23.41
C ASN A 7 -51.19 -67.41 -22.25
N SER A 8 -50.34 -68.40 -22.39
CA SER A 8 -49.29 -68.81 -21.43
C SER A 8 -48.08 -67.92 -21.73
N ARG A 9 -47.78 -67.05 -20.74
CA ARG A 9 -46.49 -66.32 -20.70
C ARG A 9 -45.37 -67.25 -20.39
N ARG A 10 -44.49 -67.56 -21.33
CA ARG A 10 -43.21 -68.21 -21.13
C ARG A 10 -42.25 -67.24 -20.47
N HIS A 11 -41.91 -67.50 -19.22
CA HIS A 11 -40.71 -66.84 -18.54
C HIS A 11 -39.46 -67.41 -19.18
N SER A 12 -38.76 -66.62 -19.98
CA SER A 12 -37.40 -66.96 -20.39
C SER A 12 -36.47 -66.82 -19.18
N ARG A 13 -35.99 -67.91 -18.67
CA ARG A 13 -34.89 -67.95 -17.69
C ARG A 13 -33.61 -67.62 -18.44
N ILE A 14 -33.02 -66.45 -18.14
CA ILE A 14 -31.68 -66.11 -18.57
C ILE A 14 -30.73 -67.04 -17.89
N ARG A 15 -30.23 -68.07 -18.62
CA ARG A 15 -29.12 -68.90 -18.16
C ARG A 15 -27.83 -68.13 -18.43
N PHE A 16 -27.17 -67.69 -17.35
CA PHE A 16 -25.81 -67.22 -17.45
C PHE A 16 -24.91 -68.44 -17.74
N PRO A 17 -24.14 -68.45 -18.84
CA PRO A 17 -23.19 -69.51 -19.10
C PRO A 17 -22.05 -69.35 -18.10
N PHE A 18 -22.01 -70.19 -17.06
CA PHE A 18 -20.81 -70.29 -16.25
C PHE A 18 -19.71 -70.87 -17.15
N PRO A 19 -18.57 -70.20 -17.34
CA PRO A 19 -17.44 -70.70 -18.09
C PRO A 19 -16.98 -72.00 -17.41
N ALA A 20 -16.71 -73.04 -18.20
CA ALA A 20 -16.19 -74.30 -17.68
C ALA A 20 -14.98 -73.99 -16.78
N LEU A 21 -15.02 -74.48 -15.53
CA LEU A 21 -13.98 -74.32 -14.54
C LEU A 21 -12.70 -75.05 -15.02
N ASN A 22 -11.91 -74.36 -15.82
CA ASN A 22 -10.57 -74.75 -16.19
C ASN A 22 -9.60 -74.16 -15.19
N ILE A 23 -8.56 -74.90 -14.80
CA ILE A 23 -7.53 -74.47 -13.83
C ILE A 23 -7.00 -73.08 -14.20
N GLY A 24 -6.85 -72.79 -15.49
CA GLY A 24 -6.45 -71.46 -15.99
C GLY A 24 -7.42 -70.34 -15.62
N ASN A 25 -8.74 -70.59 -15.71
CA ASN A 25 -9.77 -69.60 -15.35
C ASN A 25 -9.81 -69.32 -13.85
N ILE A 26 -9.50 -70.34 -13.03
CA ILE A 26 -9.40 -70.17 -11.56
C ILE A 26 -8.20 -69.33 -11.18
N ILE A 27 -7.02 -69.58 -11.78
CA ILE A 27 -5.80 -68.84 -11.54
C ILE A 27 -5.98 -67.38 -12.02
N PHE A 28 -6.54 -67.18 -13.22
CA PHE A 28 -6.80 -65.83 -13.75
C PHE A 28 -7.79 -65.06 -12.86
N GLY A 29 -8.87 -65.71 -12.43
CA GLY A 29 -9.88 -65.12 -11.56
C GLY A 29 -9.27 -64.74 -10.18
N ALA A 30 -8.42 -65.57 -9.61
CA ALA A 30 -7.73 -65.27 -8.35
C ALA A 30 -6.76 -64.06 -8.51
N LEU A 31 -6.03 -64.01 -9.62
CA LEU A 31 -5.09 -62.91 -9.91
C LEU A 31 -5.83 -61.58 -10.17
N PHE A 32 -6.96 -61.66 -10.93
CA PHE A 32 -7.83 -60.49 -11.15
C PHE A 32 -8.44 -59.97 -9.85
N PHE A 33 -8.93 -60.88 -9.00
CA PHE A 33 -9.47 -60.52 -7.68
C PHE A 33 -8.41 -59.89 -6.78
N TYR A 34 -7.18 -60.43 -6.74
CA TYR A 34 -6.08 -59.83 -6.05
C TYR A 34 -5.75 -58.43 -6.54
N MET A 35 -5.70 -58.22 -7.87
CA MET A 35 -5.47 -56.88 -8.43
C MET A 35 -6.62 -55.93 -8.08
N ALA A 36 -7.86 -56.35 -8.15
CA ALA A 36 -8.99 -55.50 -7.79
C ALA A 36 -8.99 -55.07 -6.32
N VAL A 37 -8.71 -56.04 -5.44
CA VAL A 37 -8.57 -55.77 -3.98
C VAL A 37 -7.38 -54.84 -3.69
N SER A 38 -6.23 -55.07 -4.33
CA SER A 38 -5.05 -54.20 -4.20
C SER A 38 -5.31 -52.80 -4.69
N LEU A 39 -5.99 -52.64 -5.81
CA LEU A 39 -6.37 -51.33 -6.35
C LEU A 39 -7.36 -50.63 -5.42
N PHE A 40 -8.32 -51.37 -4.85
CA PHE A 40 -9.29 -50.81 -3.92
C PHE A 40 -8.59 -50.28 -2.66
N PHE A 41 -7.67 -51.07 -2.07
CA PHE A 41 -6.89 -50.57 -0.94
C PHE A 41 -5.98 -49.44 -1.27
N TYR A 42 -5.41 -49.37 -2.48
CA TYR A 42 -4.60 -48.23 -2.93
C TYR A 42 -5.43 -46.96 -3.06
N LEU A 43 -6.65 -47.04 -3.60
CA LEU A 43 -7.53 -45.91 -3.76
C LEU A 43 -8.18 -45.43 -2.45
N THR A 44 -8.36 -46.32 -1.49
CA THR A 44 -8.95 -46.04 -0.17
C THR A 44 -7.92 -45.78 0.92
N ALA A 45 -6.64 -46.01 0.64
CA ALA A 45 -5.57 -45.67 1.59
C ALA A 45 -5.42 -44.17 1.74
N ASP A 46 -5.60 -43.66 2.94
CA ASP A 46 -5.27 -42.28 3.27
C ASP A 46 -3.78 -42.04 3.04
N HIS A 47 -3.46 -41.27 2.02
CA HIS A 47 -2.08 -40.90 1.75
C HIS A 47 -1.66 -39.89 2.83
N ILE A 48 -1.01 -40.38 3.88
CA ILE A 48 -0.43 -39.52 4.92
C ILE A 48 0.61 -38.63 4.28
N LYS A 49 0.25 -37.36 4.07
CA LYS A 49 1.20 -36.32 3.67
C LYS A 49 2.06 -36.01 4.89
N SER A 50 3.24 -36.61 4.99
CA SER A 50 4.23 -36.21 5.98
C SER A 50 4.77 -34.85 5.60
N PHE A 51 4.43 -33.81 6.35
CA PHE A 51 5.10 -32.54 6.29
C PHE A 51 6.31 -32.60 7.22
N GLN A 52 7.47 -32.35 6.65
CA GLN A 52 8.65 -32.13 7.47
C GLN A 52 8.41 -30.82 8.23
N VAL A 53 8.20 -30.92 9.54
CA VAL A 53 8.13 -29.75 10.41
C VAL A 53 9.52 -29.14 10.45
N VAL A 54 9.76 -28.16 9.59
CA VAL A 54 10.92 -27.29 9.72
C VAL A 54 10.64 -26.41 10.93
N GLN A 55 11.58 -26.34 11.85
CA GLN A 55 11.53 -25.39 12.96
C GLN A 55 11.52 -23.98 12.37
N GLY A 56 10.32 -23.47 12.06
CA GLY A 56 10.14 -22.08 11.67
C GLY A 56 10.38 -21.23 12.90
N THR A 57 11.17 -20.18 12.77
CA THR A 57 11.21 -19.14 13.78
C THR A 57 9.76 -18.67 13.99
N LEU A 58 9.22 -18.80 15.20
CA LEU A 58 7.96 -18.19 15.59
C LEU A 58 8.18 -16.67 15.44
N SER A 59 7.85 -16.14 14.27
CA SER A 59 7.79 -14.70 14.09
C SER A 59 6.60 -14.22 14.91
N ARG A 60 6.88 -13.58 16.02
CA ARG A 60 5.88 -12.92 16.82
C ARG A 60 5.51 -11.64 16.09
N ASN A 61 4.39 -11.68 15.37
CA ASN A 61 3.85 -10.52 14.69
C ASN A 61 3.07 -9.67 15.71
N ASP A 62 3.80 -8.89 16.49
CA ASP A 62 3.18 -7.88 17.34
C ASP A 62 2.97 -6.60 16.51
N THR A 63 1.79 -6.00 16.58
CA THR A 63 1.50 -4.71 15.93
C THR A 63 1.77 -3.58 16.91
N TYR A 64 2.48 -2.58 16.45
CA TYR A 64 2.85 -1.40 17.23
C TYR A 64 2.44 -0.14 16.50
N THR A 65 2.12 0.91 17.25
CA THR A 65 2.04 2.26 16.72
C THR A 65 3.43 2.87 16.79
N ALA A 66 3.93 3.31 15.65
CA ALA A 66 5.22 3.98 15.51
C ALA A 66 5.01 5.46 15.19
N PHE A 67 5.85 6.33 15.75
CA PHE A 67 5.91 7.74 15.42
C PHE A 67 7.03 7.97 14.40
N ALA A 68 6.70 8.60 13.26
CA ALA A 68 7.65 8.85 12.18
C ALA A 68 8.33 10.21 12.35
N MET A 69 9.66 10.23 12.35
CA MET A 69 10.52 11.41 12.42
C MET A 69 11.25 11.58 11.10
N ARG A 70 11.27 12.80 10.61
CA ARG A 70 11.84 13.18 9.30
C ARG A 70 12.45 14.56 9.38
N THR A 71 13.40 14.86 8.50
CA THR A 71 13.89 16.22 8.30
C THR A 71 12.90 16.95 7.41
N GLU A 72 12.07 17.79 8.00
CA GLU A 72 10.99 18.47 7.31
C GLU A 72 10.79 19.89 7.84
N SER A 73 10.24 20.75 6.99
CA SER A 73 9.93 22.13 7.33
C SER A 73 8.61 22.59 6.69
N VAL A 74 7.86 23.39 7.44
CA VAL A 74 6.65 24.03 6.92
C VAL A 74 7.07 25.29 6.15
N GLN A 75 6.61 25.39 4.93
CA GLN A 75 6.86 26.55 4.07
C GLN A 75 5.70 27.52 4.18
N LEU A 76 6.05 28.79 4.43
CA LEU A 76 5.08 29.84 4.66
C LEU A 76 4.87 30.67 3.37
N SER A 77 3.65 31.14 3.18
CA SER A 77 3.33 32.07 2.10
C SER A 77 4.01 33.42 2.32
N SER A 78 4.54 33.99 1.25
CA SER A 78 5.01 35.37 1.23
C SER A 78 4.03 36.36 0.50
N GLY A 79 2.89 35.85 0.03
CA GLY A 79 1.88 36.66 -0.68
C GLY A 79 0.47 36.40 -0.16
N SER A 80 -0.46 37.25 -0.57
CA SER A 80 -1.90 37.16 -0.28
C SER A 80 -2.68 36.79 -1.53
N GLY A 81 -3.66 35.88 -1.40
CA GLY A 81 -4.54 35.50 -2.51
C GLY A 81 -4.93 34.04 -2.42
N TYR A 82 -5.31 33.45 -3.53
CA TYR A 82 -5.74 32.06 -3.64
C TYR A 82 -4.59 31.17 -4.10
N VAL A 83 -4.27 30.13 -3.32
CA VAL A 83 -3.17 29.20 -3.61
C VAL A 83 -3.58 28.24 -4.73
N GLN A 84 -2.69 28.04 -5.69
CA GLN A 84 -2.82 27.02 -6.73
C GLN A 84 -1.57 26.15 -6.72
N PHE A 85 -1.73 24.83 -6.53
CA PHE A 85 -0.60 23.91 -6.50
C PHE A 85 -0.21 23.46 -7.90
N TYR A 86 1.10 23.52 -8.20
CA TYR A 86 1.71 23.09 -9.46
C TYR A 86 2.31 21.67 -9.36
N THR A 87 2.53 21.20 -8.15
CA THR A 87 3.13 19.90 -7.87
C THR A 87 2.08 18.99 -7.24
N PRO A 88 1.99 17.70 -7.62
CA PRO A 88 1.13 16.73 -6.94
C PRO A 88 1.57 16.53 -5.48
N ASN A 89 0.60 16.22 -4.61
CA ASN A 89 0.89 15.87 -3.21
C ASN A 89 1.78 14.62 -3.12
N ALA A 90 2.62 14.52 -2.08
CA ALA A 90 3.57 13.44 -1.83
C ALA A 90 4.47 13.14 -3.04
N SER A 91 4.88 14.16 -3.80
CA SER A 91 5.76 14.00 -4.95
C SER A 91 7.12 14.65 -4.76
N LYS A 92 8.14 14.08 -5.42
CA LYS A 92 9.51 14.62 -5.41
C LYS A 92 9.59 15.84 -6.30
N ILE A 93 10.26 16.86 -5.80
CA ILE A 93 10.59 18.08 -6.54
C ILE A 93 12.09 18.36 -6.45
N SER A 94 12.60 19.06 -7.45
CA SER A 94 13.96 19.58 -7.44
C SER A 94 13.93 21.07 -7.10
N ARG A 95 15.04 21.58 -6.60
CA ARG A 95 15.25 23.00 -6.42
C ARG A 95 14.94 23.77 -7.70
N GLY A 96 14.20 24.86 -7.60
CA GLY A 96 13.77 25.66 -8.73
C GLY A 96 12.52 25.15 -9.45
N SER A 97 11.92 24.03 -9.03
CA SER A 97 10.63 23.58 -9.54
C SER A 97 9.51 24.46 -9.00
N ALA A 98 8.52 24.81 -9.82
CA ALA A 98 7.33 25.52 -9.38
C ALA A 98 6.51 24.63 -8.43
N VAL A 99 6.23 25.13 -7.23
CA VAL A 99 5.45 24.38 -6.21
C VAL A 99 4.02 24.88 -6.19
N TYR A 100 3.84 26.18 -6.03
CA TYR A 100 2.52 26.79 -5.99
C TYR A 100 2.53 28.19 -6.61
N GLY A 101 1.36 28.68 -6.95
CA GLY A 101 1.14 30.07 -7.36
C GLY A 101 0.09 30.73 -6.49
N ILE A 102 0.12 32.05 -6.41
CA ILE A 102 -0.92 32.83 -5.76
C ILE A 102 -1.60 33.67 -6.83
N SER A 103 -2.93 33.52 -6.93
CA SER A 103 -3.78 34.32 -7.84
C SER A 103 -4.73 35.22 -7.06
N ALA A 104 -5.21 36.28 -7.74
CA ALA A 104 -6.23 37.18 -7.19
C ALA A 104 -7.63 36.52 -7.13
N THR A 105 -7.85 35.46 -7.90
CA THR A 105 -9.12 34.73 -8.01
C THR A 105 -8.99 33.28 -7.57
N GLU A 106 -10.06 32.73 -7.01
CA GLU A 106 -10.10 31.34 -6.48
C GLU A 106 -9.77 30.27 -7.53
N ASN A 107 -10.24 30.48 -8.76
CA ASN A 107 -9.97 29.55 -9.84
C ASN A 107 -8.89 30.12 -10.76
N ALA A 108 -7.77 29.37 -10.87
CA ALA A 108 -6.81 29.67 -11.93
C ALA A 108 -7.49 29.45 -13.29
N ASP A 109 -7.47 30.47 -14.15
CA ASP A 109 -7.94 30.30 -15.51
C ASP A 109 -6.95 29.43 -16.29
N THR A 110 -7.34 28.17 -16.50
CA THR A 110 -6.60 27.22 -17.32
C THR A 110 -7.10 27.21 -18.78
N SER A 111 -8.09 28.03 -19.09
CA SER A 111 -8.60 28.17 -20.45
C SER A 111 -7.59 28.97 -21.30
N GLY A 112 -6.99 28.31 -22.25
CA GLY A 112 -5.96 28.94 -23.10
C GLY A 112 -4.53 28.44 -22.85
N ILE A 113 -4.29 27.63 -21.82
CA ILE A 113 -2.99 26.99 -21.63
C ILE A 113 -2.74 26.00 -22.77
N SER A 114 -1.72 26.27 -23.56
CA SER A 114 -1.27 25.39 -24.64
C SER A 114 -0.33 24.36 -24.06
N ALA A 115 -0.79 23.10 -23.96
CA ALA A 115 0.07 21.99 -23.53
C ALA A 115 0.99 21.57 -24.69
N ASP A 116 2.29 21.55 -24.44
CA ASP A 116 3.24 20.98 -25.37
C ASP A 116 3.11 19.45 -25.48
N ALA A 117 3.85 18.81 -26.39
CA ALA A 117 3.79 17.37 -26.61
C ALA A 117 4.23 16.56 -25.36
N ALA A 118 5.18 17.07 -24.58
CA ALA A 118 5.69 16.44 -23.37
C ALA A 118 4.64 16.46 -22.26
N THR A 119 4.02 17.61 -22.05
CA THR A 119 2.88 17.78 -21.11
C THR A 119 1.70 16.89 -21.53
N GLY A 120 1.35 16.87 -22.81
CA GLY A 120 0.30 16.00 -23.34
C GLY A 120 0.58 14.51 -23.08
N THR A 121 1.82 14.07 -23.19
CA THR A 121 2.22 12.70 -22.89
C THR A 121 2.13 12.43 -21.38
N SER A 122 2.58 13.33 -20.53
CA SER A 122 2.49 13.25 -19.07
C SER A 122 1.03 13.16 -18.61
N LEU A 123 0.14 13.99 -19.14
CA LEU A 123 -1.30 13.95 -18.84
C LEU A 123 -1.93 12.61 -19.22
N ARG A 124 -1.62 12.12 -20.43
CA ARG A 124 -2.10 10.80 -20.89
C ARG A 124 -1.63 9.67 -19.98
N SER A 125 -0.37 9.71 -19.52
CA SER A 125 0.17 8.69 -18.61
C SER A 125 -0.52 8.69 -17.25
N SER A 126 -0.87 9.88 -16.72
CA SER A 126 -1.63 9.99 -15.47
C SER A 126 -3.06 9.45 -15.63
N LEU A 127 -3.73 9.79 -16.74
CA LEU A 127 -5.04 9.25 -17.05
C LEU A 127 -5.04 7.73 -17.24
N ALA A 128 -4.03 7.19 -17.92
CA ALA A 128 -3.89 5.74 -18.13
C ALA A 128 -3.66 5.00 -16.80
N ARG A 129 -2.81 5.54 -15.93
CA ARG A 129 -2.58 4.98 -14.58
C ARG A 129 -3.87 5.00 -13.77
N PHE A 130 -4.55 6.14 -13.73
CA PHE A 130 -5.83 6.27 -13.03
C PHE A 130 -6.86 5.26 -13.55
N SER A 131 -6.96 5.09 -14.88
CA SER A 131 -7.89 4.14 -15.49
C SER A 131 -7.59 2.68 -15.12
N SER A 132 -6.30 2.32 -14.92
CA SER A 132 -5.93 0.96 -14.49
C SER A 132 -6.20 0.68 -13.02
N ASP A 133 -6.07 1.71 -12.17
CA ASP A 133 -6.15 1.59 -10.72
C ASP A 133 -7.48 2.12 -10.15
N TYR A 134 -8.43 2.47 -11.05
CA TYR A 134 -9.70 3.08 -10.67
C TYR A 134 -10.58 2.13 -9.85
N ASP A 135 -10.90 2.57 -8.63
CA ASP A 135 -11.88 1.95 -7.76
C ASP A 135 -13.15 2.81 -7.69
N SER A 136 -14.24 2.29 -8.24
CA SER A 136 -15.54 2.98 -8.26
C SER A 136 -16.17 3.18 -6.87
N SER A 137 -15.63 2.53 -5.84
CA SER A 137 -16.09 2.68 -4.46
C SER A 137 -15.54 3.95 -3.77
N SER A 138 -14.53 4.60 -4.36
CA SER A 138 -13.86 5.76 -3.78
C SER A 138 -13.86 6.96 -4.73
N PHE A 139 -14.63 8.00 -4.37
CA PHE A 139 -14.60 9.27 -5.11
C PHE A 139 -13.33 10.10 -4.89
N SER A 140 -12.57 9.83 -3.83
CA SER A 140 -11.34 10.59 -3.52
C SER A 140 -10.30 10.53 -4.64
N GLY A 141 -10.19 9.38 -5.32
CA GLY A 141 -9.29 9.22 -6.47
C GLY A 141 -9.58 10.18 -7.63
N ILE A 142 -10.86 10.53 -7.86
CA ILE A 142 -11.25 11.48 -8.92
C ILE A 142 -10.77 12.90 -8.57
N TYR A 143 -10.90 13.30 -7.31
CA TYR A 143 -10.43 14.62 -6.85
C TYR A 143 -8.90 14.71 -6.90
N GLN A 144 -8.20 13.64 -6.50
CA GLN A 144 -6.74 13.57 -6.61
C GLN A 144 -6.27 13.66 -8.06
N LEU A 145 -6.91 12.93 -8.98
CA LEU A 145 -6.61 13.05 -10.41
C LEU A 145 -6.84 14.46 -10.92
N LYS A 146 -7.98 15.10 -10.58
CA LYS A 146 -8.27 16.48 -10.98
C LYS A 146 -7.15 17.41 -10.52
N THR A 147 -6.73 17.32 -9.27
CA THR A 147 -5.64 18.13 -8.70
C THR A 147 -4.32 17.88 -9.42
N GLU A 148 -3.97 16.60 -9.67
CA GLU A 148 -2.75 16.24 -10.41
C GLU A 148 -2.75 16.79 -11.84
N LEU A 149 -3.85 16.65 -12.56
CA LEU A 149 -3.95 17.16 -13.92
C LEU A 149 -3.87 18.69 -13.97
N SER A 150 -4.57 19.38 -13.05
CA SER A 150 -4.51 20.83 -12.92
C SER A 150 -3.10 21.31 -12.59
N ALA A 151 -2.42 20.67 -11.64
CA ALA A 151 -1.06 21.00 -11.28
C ALA A 151 -0.09 20.88 -12.48
N LYS A 152 -0.20 19.81 -13.27
CA LYS A 152 0.64 19.62 -14.46
C LYS A 152 0.39 20.66 -15.54
N LEU A 153 -0.87 21.05 -15.76
CA LEU A 153 -1.20 22.11 -16.70
C LEU A 153 -0.65 23.47 -16.24
N LEU A 154 -0.81 23.80 -14.95
CA LEU A 154 -0.28 25.04 -14.38
C LEU A 154 1.25 25.09 -14.40
N ALA A 155 1.92 23.96 -14.13
CA ALA A 155 3.37 23.88 -14.24
C ALA A 155 3.85 24.13 -15.69
N ALA A 156 3.17 23.56 -16.67
CA ALA A 156 3.48 23.80 -18.09
C ALA A 156 3.23 25.24 -18.50
N ALA A 157 2.16 25.87 -18.01
CA ALA A 157 1.88 27.29 -18.23
C ALA A 157 2.99 28.17 -17.63
N ALA A 158 3.46 27.84 -16.43
CA ALA A 158 4.54 28.54 -15.77
C ALA A 158 5.84 28.48 -16.56
N GLU A 159 6.19 27.30 -17.09
CA GLU A 159 7.39 27.09 -17.92
C GLU A 159 7.29 27.86 -19.26
N ASN A 160 6.10 27.95 -19.83
CA ASN A 160 5.87 28.66 -21.10
C ASN A 160 5.69 30.19 -20.95
N GLY A 161 5.70 30.72 -19.72
CA GLY A 161 5.52 32.14 -19.45
C GLY A 161 4.09 32.66 -19.58
N ASP A 162 3.10 31.77 -19.72
CA ASP A 162 1.68 32.09 -19.85
C ASP A 162 0.98 32.45 -18.53
N SER A 163 1.74 32.57 -17.44
CA SER A 163 1.22 32.79 -16.08
C SER A 163 1.03 34.28 -15.72
N SER A 164 0.56 35.09 -16.63
CA SER A 164 0.49 36.58 -16.49
C SER A 164 -0.38 37.12 -15.33
N SER A 165 -1.14 36.27 -14.65
CA SER A 165 -2.01 36.66 -13.52
C SER A 165 -1.66 36.05 -12.19
N GLN A 166 -0.56 35.26 -12.08
CA GLN A 166 -0.18 34.57 -10.88
C GLN A 166 1.27 34.84 -10.49
N THR A 167 1.52 34.97 -9.17
CA THR A 167 2.89 34.97 -8.64
C THR A 167 3.28 33.55 -8.33
N ILE A 168 4.31 33.01 -9.02
CA ILE A 168 4.76 31.61 -8.86
C ILE A 168 5.85 31.56 -7.83
N PHE A 169 5.77 30.53 -6.97
CA PHE A 169 6.76 30.24 -5.93
C PHE A 169 7.45 28.90 -6.23
N TYR A 170 8.76 28.94 -6.14
CA TYR A 170 9.65 27.84 -6.49
C TYR A 170 10.25 27.21 -5.25
N ALA A 171 10.59 25.93 -5.35
CA ALA A 171 11.28 25.20 -4.28
C ALA A 171 12.71 25.73 -4.09
N ASP A 172 13.08 26.00 -2.84
CA ASP A 172 14.43 26.45 -2.48
C ASP A 172 15.44 25.29 -2.45
N GLN A 173 14.97 24.04 -2.30
CA GLN A 173 15.78 22.83 -2.22
C GLN A 173 15.01 21.61 -2.73
N ASP A 174 15.74 20.52 -2.96
CA ASP A 174 15.15 19.23 -3.36
C ASP A 174 14.36 18.64 -2.19
N GLY A 175 13.31 17.88 -2.48
CA GLY A 175 12.54 17.23 -1.43
C GLY A 175 11.24 16.59 -1.90
N VAL A 176 10.40 16.25 -0.94
CA VAL A 176 9.02 15.76 -1.16
C VAL A 176 8.04 16.78 -0.61
N VAL A 177 7.15 17.24 -1.47
CA VAL A 177 6.07 18.19 -1.11
C VAL A 177 4.92 17.42 -0.47
N VAL A 178 4.42 17.93 0.66
CA VAL A 178 3.23 17.40 1.35
C VAL A 178 2.29 18.58 1.66
N TYR A 179 1.04 18.46 1.23
CA TYR A 179 0.01 19.47 1.47
C TYR A 179 -0.75 19.18 2.75
N GLY A 180 -0.05 19.30 3.86
CA GLY A 180 -0.60 19.16 5.21
C GLY A 180 0.46 19.32 6.27
N SER A 181 0.06 19.81 7.44
CA SER A 181 0.87 19.94 8.64
C SER A 181 0.17 19.24 9.80
N ASP A 182 0.94 18.55 10.62
CA ASP A 182 0.45 17.83 11.79
C ASP A 182 0.96 18.43 13.11
N GLY A 183 1.81 19.48 13.04
CA GLY A 183 2.39 20.17 14.18
C GLY A 183 3.58 19.45 14.82
N TYR A 184 4.03 18.33 14.23
CA TYR A 184 5.17 17.54 14.73
C TYR A 184 6.42 17.66 13.86
N GLU A 185 6.48 18.65 12.98
CA GLU A 185 7.57 18.81 12.00
C GLU A 185 8.94 19.07 12.64
N SER A 186 8.95 19.68 13.82
CA SER A 186 10.17 19.95 14.58
C SER A 186 10.53 18.86 15.59
N TYR A 187 9.74 17.79 15.67
CA TYR A 187 9.97 16.73 16.64
C TYR A 187 11.18 15.89 16.26
N THR A 188 12.01 15.66 17.27
CA THR A 188 13.20 14.81 17.23
C THR A 188 13.03 13.69 18.26
N GLU A 189 14.02 12.82 18.37
CA GLU A 189 14.02 11.76 19.37
C GLU A 189 13.84 12.29 20.81
N ASP A 190 14.42 13.46 21.14
CA ASP A 190 14.31 14.07 22.48
C ASP A 190 12.89 14.54 22.80
N SER A 191 12.04 14.69 21.79
CA SER A 191 10.63 15.09 21.93
C SER A 191 9.70 13.92 22.23
N LEU A 192 10.21 12.68 22.27
CA LEU A 192 9.39 11.49 22.49
C LEU A 192 8.87 11.42 23.94
N THR A 193 7.56 11.27 24.07
CA THR A 193 6.86 11.00 25.34
C THR A 193 5.85 9.86 25.17
N PRO A 194 5.49 9.16 26.26
CA PRO A 194 4.48 8.09 26.18
C PRO A 194 3.12 8.56 25.67
N GLU A 195 2.72 9.78 26.01
CA GLU A 195 1.43 10.39 25.66
C GLU A 195 1.31 10.58 24.15
N LEU A 196 2.42 10.82 23.45
CA LEU A 196 2.48 11.00 22.01
C LEU A 196 1.84 9.82 21.28
N PHE A 197 2.05 8.59 21.73
CA PHE A 197 1.54 7.37 21.11
C PHE A 197 0.07 7.07 21.40
N SER A 198 -0.51 7.82 22.34
CA SER A 198 -1.94 7.76 22.68
C SER A 198 -2.74 8.84 21.95
N THR A 199 -2.07 9.82 21.37
CA THR A 199 -2.68 10.97 20.70
C THR A 199 -2.91 10.65 19.22
N LYS A 200 -4.04 11.09 18.67
CA LYS A 200 -4.26 11.09 17.21
C LYS A 200 -3.74 12.40 16.65
N ALA A 201 -2.89 12.34 15.65
CA ALA A 201 -2.48 13.54 14.92
C ALA A 201 -3.70 14.21 14.29
N SER A 202 -3.84 15.51 14.51
CA SER A 202 -4.80 16.34 13.78
C SER A 202 -4.04 16.97 12.62
N VAL A 203 -4.26 16.45 11.42
CA VAL A 203 -3.64 16.98 10.21
C VAL A 203 -4.48 18.14 9.70
N VAL A 204 -3.85 19.29 9.52
CA VAL A 204 -4.42 20.44 8.80
C VAL A 204 -4.04 20.29 7.33
N SER A 205 -5.02 20.03 6.47
CA SER A 205 -4.82 19.95 5.02
C SER A 205 -4.68 21.34 4.41
N PHE A 206 -3.81 21.44 3.42
CA PHE A 206 -3.69 22.64 2.58
C PHE A 206 -4.35 22.34 1.23
N ASP A 207 -5.34 23.14 0.87
CA ASP A 207 -6.16 22.88 -0.32
C ASP A 207 -5.85 23.91 -1.42
N SER A 208 -5.83 23.45 -2.67
CA SER A 208 -5.77 24.31 -3.83
C SER A 208 -7.06 25.12 -3.95
N GLY A 209 -6.97 26.42 -4.20
CA GLY A 209 -8.09 27.35 -4.16
C GLY A 209 -8.35 27.98 -2.79
N ALA A 210 -7.64 27.56 -1.75
CA ALA A 210 -7.74 28.19 -0.43
C ALA A 210 -7.09 29.57 -0.42
N GLN A 211 -7.70 30.49 0.32
CA GLN A 211 -7.14 31.84 0.53
C GLN A 211 -5.98 31.77 1.52
N THR A 212 -4.87 32.45 1.21
CA THR A 212 -3.70 32.57 2.06
C THR A 212 -3.29 34.04 2.26
N GLU A 213 -2.53 34.23 3.35
CA GLU A 213 -1.89 35.49 3.68
C GLU A 213 -0.41 35.28 3.98
N PRO A 214 0.44 36.30 3.96
CA PRO A 214 1.84 36.20 4.33
C PRO A 214 1.99 35.62 5.75
N GLY A 215 2.83 34.59 5.89
CA GLY A 215 3.04 33.87 7.15
C GLY A 215 2.15 32.65 7.37
N ASN A 216 1.12 32.43 6.54
CA ASN A 216 0.32 31.21 6.60
C ASN A 216 1.09 30.04 5.98
N ALA A 217 0.93 28.84 6.56
CA ALA A 217 1.50 27.63 6.02
C ALA A 217 0.83 27.26 4.68
N VAL A 218 1.64 26.85 3.69
CA VAL A 218 1.17 26.47 2.36
C VAL A 218 1.49 25.03 2.03
N TYR A 219 2.69 24.56 2.38
CA TYR A 219 3.08 23.18 2.19
C TYR A 219 4.19 22.80 3.18
N ARG A 220 4.40 21.53 3.35
CA ARG A 220 5.52 20.94 4.09
C ARG A 220 6.49 20.33 3.09
N LEU A 221 7.77 20.57 3.29
CA LEU A 221 8.85 20.01 2.49
C LEU A 221 9.64 19.02 3.34
N VAL A 222 9.73 17.78 2.90
CA VAL A 222 10.61 16.76 3.48
C VAL A 222 11.87 16.69 2.65
N THR A 223 13.02 17.01 3.25
CA THR A 223 14.27 17.27 2.52
C THR A 223 15.26 16.11 2.54
N ASP A 224 15.02 15.06 3.34
CA ASP A 224 15.91 13.91 3.43
C ASP A 224 15.15 12.60 3.13
N GLU A 225 15.78 11.69 2.41
CA GLU A 225 15.30 10.31 2.24
C GLU A 225 15.52 9.46 3.49
N GLN A 226 16.45 9.86 4.37
CA GLN A 226 16.64 9.22 5.67
C GLN A 226 15.50 9.63 6.60
N TRP A 227 14.95 8.65 7.26
CA TRP A 227 13.87 8.85 8.20
C TRP A 227 13.86 7.77 9.27
N GLU A 228 13.20 8.03 10.35
CA GLU A 228 13.19 7.15 11.51
C GLU A 228 11.76 6.92 11.99
N ILE A 229 11.58 5.78 12.64
CA ILE A 229 10.36 5.53 13.42
C ILE A 229 10.75 5.19 14.84
N ALA A 230 10.01 5.73 15.80
CA ALA A 230 10.12 5.39 17.21
C ALA A 230 8.93 4.52 17.64
N VAL A 231 9.22 3.45 18.36
CA VAL A 231 8.22 2.52 18.90
C VAL A 231 8.47 2.38 20.40
N PRO A 232 7.48 2.62 21.28
CA PRO A 232 7.64 2.37 22.70
C PRO A 232 7.77 0.87 22.97
N VAL A 233 8.75 0.51 23.79
CA VAL A 233 9.06 -0.88 24.12
C VAL A 233 9.22 -1.08 25.62
N THR A 234 8.88 -2.27 26.09
CA THR A 234 9.04 -2.66 27.49
C THR A 234 10.49 -3.11 27.80
N ASN A 235 10.90 -3.09 29.06
CA ASN A 235 12.21 -3.59 29.47
C ASN A 235 12.49 -5.02 29.00
N LYS A 236 11.46 -5.88 29.00
CA LYS A 236 11.58 -7.26 28.49
C LYS A 236 11.89 -7.31 27.00
N GLN A 237 11.26 -6.44 26.23
CA GLN A 237 11.51 -6.33 24.77
C GLN A 237 12.90 -5.75 24.49
N VAL A 238 13.37 -4.79 25.29
CA VAL A 238 14.74 -4.25 25.18
C VAL A 238 15.78 -5.37 25.28
N VAL A 239 15.65 -6.26 26.27
CA VAL A 239 16.58 -7.40 26.42
C VAL A 239 16.56 -8.32 25.19
N THR A 240 15.40 -8.53 24.60
CA THR A 240 15.28 -9.37 23.39
C THR A 240 15.88 -8.66 22.18
N LEU A 241 15.56 -7.38 22.01
CA LEU A 241 15.95 -6.57 20.85
C LEU A 241 17.44 -6.18 20.89
N SER A 242 18.08 -6.12 22.06
CA SER A 242 19.50 -5.76 22.20
C SER A 242 20.47 -6.70 21.47
N ASN A 243 20.02 -7.89 21.09
CA ASN A 243 20.81 -8.84 20.30
C ASN A 243 20.79 -8.55 18.79
N PHE A 244 20.02 -7.56 18.34
CA PHE A 244 19.84 -7.25 16.92
C PHE A 244 20.32 -5.83 16.63
N SER A 245 21.09 -5.65 15.57
CA SER A 245 21.46 -4.34 15.03
C SER A 245 20.52 -3.87 13.92
N THR A 246 19.77 -4.79 13.32
CA THR A 246 18.80 -4.51 12.26
C THR A 246 17.51 -5.29 12.48
N ILE A 247 16.40 -4.73 12.05
CA ILE A 247 15.08 -5.35 12.17
C ILE A 247 14.27 -5.19 10.88
N LYS A 248 13.42 -6.19 10.60
CA LYS A 248 12.45 -6.11 9.50
C LYS A 248 11.13 -5.58 10.04
N VAL A 249 10.67 -4.47 9.47
CA VAL A 249 9.40 -3.83 9.79
C VAL A 249 8.44 -4.02 8.61
N LYS A 250 7.25 -4.52 8.88
CA LYS A 250 6.15 -4.58 7.91
C LYS A 250 5.18 -3.46 8.19
N PHE A 251 5.01 -2.55 7.26
CA PHE A 251 4.04 -1.45 7.34
C PHE A 251 2.66 -1.95 6.93
N LEU A 252 1.66 -1.75 7.79
CA LEU A 252 0.30 -2.25 7.53
C LEU A 252 -0.43 -1.43 6.46
N LYS A 253 -0.05 -0.16 6.27
CA LYS A 253 -0.66 0.72 5.26
C LYS A 253 -0.58 0.13 3.84
N ASP A 254 0.55 -0.46 3.47
CA ASP A 254 0.81 -0.95 2.11
C ASP A 254 1.32 -2.41 2.08
N GLY A 255 1.42 -3.06 3.25
CA GLY A 255 1.92 -4.42 3.40
C GLY A 255 3.41 -4.61 3.06
N LYS A 256 4.15 -3.52 2.80
CA LYS A 256 5.58 -3.57 2.45
C LYS A 256 6.42 -3.88 3.67
N THR A 257 7.49 -4.65 3.45
CA THR A 257 8.49 -4.96 4.47
C THR A 257 9.79 -4.25 4.13
N GLN A 258 10.36 -3.55 5.12
CA GLN A 258 11.63 -2.85 4.98
C GLN A 258 12.56 -3.22 6.15
N THR A 259 13.85 -3.33 5.88
CA THR A 259 14.87 -3.54 6.92
C THR A 259 15.42 -2.19 7.35
N GLY A 260 15.45 -1.93 8.65
CA GLY A 260 16.03 -0.72 9.22
C GLY A 260 17.10 -1.05 10.25
N THR A 261 17.94 -0.08 10.57
CA THR A 261 18.93 -0.13 11.65
C THR A 261 18.22 0.13 12.96
N LEU A 262 18.41 -0.75 13.93
CA LEU A 262 17.77 -0.67 15.24
C LEU A 262 18.69 -0.02 16.26
N ASN A 263 18.21 1.02 16.92
CA ASN A 263 18.83 1.66 18.08
C ASN A 263 17.85 1.63 19.25
N LEU A 264 18.30 1.18 20.41
CA LEU A 264 17.50 1.19 21.63
C LEU A 264 17.90 2.39 22.46
N LYS A 265 16.93 3.25 22.80
CA LYS A 265 17.13 4.48 23.56
C LYS A 265 16.17 4.54 24.74
N SER A 266 16.63 5.10 25.84
CA SER A 266 15.80 5.43 26.99
C SER A 266 15.68 6.95 27.07
N ILE A 267 14.47 7.46 26.92
CA ILE A 267 14.16 8.89 26.84
C ILE A 267 12.97 9.12 27.79
N ASN A 268 13.10 10.09 28.71
CA ASN A 268 12.04 10.43 29.66
C ASN A 268 11.50 9.20 30.44
N ASP A 269 12.41 8.35 30.96
CA ASP A 269 12.12 7.11 31.69
C ASP A 269 11.34 6.03 30.89
N GLN A 270 11.18 6.22 29.58
CA GLN A 270 10.56 5.24 28.68
C GLN A 270 11.59 4.72 27.68
N ASN A 271 11.53 3.42 27.40
CA ASN A 271 12.38 2.82 26.36
C ASN A 271 11.70 2.87 25.00
N TYR A 272 12.49 3.18 23.99
CA TYR A 272 12.07 3.23 22.59
C TYR A 272 13.01 2.40 21.73
N ALA A 273 12.41 1.69 20.77
CA ALA A 273 13.13 1.16 19.61
C ALA A 273 13.05 2.21 18.51
N VAL A 274 14.16 2.86 18.22
CA VAL A 274 14.30 3.80 17.11
C VAL A 274 14.86 3.02 15.93
N ILE A 275 14.15 3.04 14.81
CA ILE A 275 14.49 2.28 13.62
C ILE A 275 14.70 3.26 12.48
N SER A 276 15.95 3.35 11.99
CA SER A 276 16.35 4.26 10.93
C SER A 276 16.31 3.56 9.57
N PHE A 277 15.78 4.25 8.57
CA PHE A 277 15.68 3.81 7.18
C PHE A 277 16.40 4.81 6.27
N THR A 278 16.98 4.31 5.18
CA THR A 278 17.69 5.12 4.19
C THR A 278 16.90 5.37 2.91
N SER A 279 15.67 4.85 2.84
CA SER A 279 14.84 4.95 1.64
C SER A 279 13.36 4.73 1.98
N GLY A 280 12.48 4.98 1.01
CA GLY A 280 11.07 4.67 1.11
C GLY A 280 10.23 5.69 1.85
N MET A 281 10.82 6.80 2.30
CA MET A 281 10.17 7.88 3.04
C MET A 281 8.93 8.42 2.31
N ILE A 282 9.01 8.58 1.01
CA ILE A 282 7.93 9.15 0.19
C ILE A 282 6.59 8.43 0.33
N ARG A 283 6.57 7.12 0.59
CA ARG A 283 5.34 6.33 0.76
C ARG A 283 4.58 6.68 2.04
N TYR A 284 5.30 7.20 3.02
CA TYR A 284 4.80 7.51 4.35
C TYR A 284 4.95 9.00 4.69
N ALA A 285 5.24 9.84 3.67
CA ALA A 285 5.48 11.27 3.88
C ALA A 285 4.27 11.99 4.50
N GLU A 286 3.07 11.52 4.23
CA GLU A 286 1.81 12.09 4.76
C GLU A 286 1.48 11.59 6.16
N ASP A 287 2.02 10.44 6.57
CA ASP A 287 1.64 9.78 7.81
C ASP A 287 2.64 10.12 8.94
N ARG A 288 2.13 10.53 10.09
CA ARG A 288 2.93 10.72 11.29
C ARG A 288 2.96 9.46 12.15
N PHE A 289 1.83 8.77 12.24
CA PHE A 289 1.71 7.52 12.99
C PHE A 289 1.54 6.36 12.01
N LEU A 290 2.36 5.34 12.18
CA LEU A 290 2.41 4.14 11.33
C LEU A 290 2.13 2.89 12.16
N GLN A 291 1.57 1.88 11.53
CA GLN A 291 1.33 0.56 12.13
C GLN A 291 2.00 -0.54 11.32
#